data_2c99a14a55e54168a2dda8ea29c8fef7
#
_entry.id   2c99a14a55e54168a2dda8ea29c8fef7
#
_cell.length_a   1.000
_cell.length_b   1.000
_cell.length_c   1.000
_cell.angle_alpha   90.00
_cell.angle_beta   90.00
_cell.angle_gamma   90.00
#
_symmetry.space_group_name_H-M   'P 1'
#
loop_
_entity.id
_entity.type
_entity.pdbx_description
1 polymer ?
#
loop_
_entity_poly.entity_id
_entity_poly.type
_entity_poly.pdbx_seq_one_letter_code
_entity_poly.pdbx_strand_id
1 'polypeptide(L)'
;MTVSGQTLEFGLMSSVERVRVRELMGEVMTAQGRILPGEDAADLRDIGFRSLDFSELALRVEDELGDELNFDAPGLRRIATVGDVLDFIEQLQTA
;
A
#
# COMPACT_ATOMS: atom_id res chain seq x y z
N MET A 1 27.85 -17.51 10.53
CA MET A 1 26.69 -17.57 10.56
C MET A 1 25.76 -16.61 9.92
N THR A 2 24.91 -17.14 9.24
CA THR A 2 23.94 -16.41 8.50
C THR A 2 22.95 -15.71 9.37
N VAL A 3 22.94 -16.04 10.63
CA VAL A 3 21.97 -15.45 11.53
C VAL A 3 22.09 -13.94 11.59
N SER A 4 23.31 -13.45 11.49
CA SER A 4 23.48 -12.00 11.53
C SER A 4 22.81 -11.32 10.38
N GLY A 5 22.92 -11.89 9.21
CA GLY A 5 22.29 -11.31 8.05
C GLY A 5 20.79 -11.29 8.19
N GLN A 6 20.25 -12.33 8.78
CA GLN A 6 18.81 -12.39 8.97
C GLN A 6 18.33 -11.33 9.94
N THR A 7 19.11 -11.04 10.94
CA THR A 7 18.75 -10.01 11.90
C THR A 7 18.61 -8.66 11.21
N LEU A 8 19.53 -8.37 10.28
CA LEU A 8 19.43 -7.14 9.53
C LEU A 8 18.16 -7.11 8.69
N GLU A 9 17.81 -8.24 8.12
CA GLU A 9 16.64 -8.33 7.31
C GLU A 9 15.38 -8.03 8.11
N PHE A 10 15.34 -8.39 9.35
CA PHE A 10 14.19 -8.08 10.17
C PHE A 10 13.95 -6.59 10.24
N GLY A 11 15.00 -5.82 10.36
CA GLY A 11 14.86 -4.39 10.40
C GLY A 11 14.21 -3.86 9.13
N LEU A 12 14.59 -4.44 8.00
CA LEU A 12 14.01 -4.03 6.72
C LEU A 12 12.58 -4.50 6.57
N MET A 13 12.27 -5.65 7.11
CA MET A 13 10.94 -6.22 6.98
C MET A 13 9.92 -5.56 7.89
N SER A 14 10.34 -4.59 8.68
CA SER A 14 9.39 -3.84 9.49
C SER A 14 8.59 -2.86 8.65
N SER A 15 8.88 -2.76 7.37
CA SER A 15 8.12 -1.92 6.46
C SER A 15 7.67 -2.72 5.24
N VAL A 16 6.58 -2.25 4.62
CA VAL A 16 6.07 -2.86 3.41
C VAL A 16 6.49 -1.99 2.24
N GLU A 17 7.30 -2.54 1.34
CA GLU A 17 7.88 -1.80 0.24
C GLU A 17 6.83 -1.44 -0.81
N ARG A 18 7.15 -0.40 -1.58
CA ARG A 18 6.26 0.12 -2.60
C ARG A 18 5.78 -0.96 -3.58
N VAL A 19 6.68 -1.83 -4.00
CA VAL A 19 6.33 -2.92 -4.91
C VAL A 19 5.29 -3.85 -4.27
N ARG A 20 5.48 -4.13 -3.00
CA ARG A 20 4.54 -5.00 -2.30
C ARG A 20 3.19 -4.32 -2.10
N VAL A 21 3.19 -3.03 -1.81
CA VAL A 21 1.95 -2.28 -1.69
C VAL A 21 1.18 -2.34 -3.00
N ARG A 22 1.89 -2.19 -4.12
CA ARG A 22 1.24 -2.30 -5.42
C ARG A 22 0.64 -3.68 -5.64
N GLU A 23 1.34 -4.73 -5.22
CA GLU A 23 0.81 -6.09 -5.33
C GLU A 23 -0.45 -6.25 -4.51
N LEU A 24 -0.44 -5.74 -3.29
CA LEU A 24 -1.62 -5.81 -2.42
C LEU A 24 -2.78 -5.02 -3.00
N MET A 25 -2.49 -3.86 -3.57
CA MET A 25 -3.51 -3.07 -4.24
C MET A 25 -4.11 -3.84 -5.40
N GLY A 26 -3.27 -4.56 -6.15
CA GLY A 26 -3.75 -5.42 -7.23
C GLY A 26 -4.66 -6.52 -6.72
N GLU A 27 -4.33 -7.10 -5.57
CA GLU A 27 -5.16 -8.14 -4.97
C GLU A 27 -6.54 -7.60 -4.59
N VAL A 28 -6.58 -6.40 -4.04
CA VAL A 28 -7.85 -5.75 -3.69
C VAL A 28 -8.70 -5.58 -4.94
N MET A 29 -8.09 -5.12 -6.03
CA MET A 29 -8.80 -4.92 -7.28
C MET A 29 -9.28 -6.24 -7.85
N THR A 30 -8.40 -7.24 -7.87
CA THR A 30 -8.72 -8.55 -8.43
C THR A 30 -9.88 -9.21 -7.68
N ALA A 31 -9.94 -9.01 -6.37
CA ALA A 31 -11.04 -9.57 -5.58
C ALA A 31 -12.39 -9.03 -6.02
N GLN A 32 -12.40 -7.89 -6.70
CA GLN A 32 -13.62 -7.28 -7.21
C GLN A 32 -13.80 -7.47 -8.71
N GLY A 33 -12.98 -8.31 -9.32
CA GLY A 33 -13.06 -8.55 -10.74
C GLY A 33 -12.46 -7.44 -11.58
N ARG A 34 -11.54 -6.67 -11.02
CA ARG A 34 -10.89 -5.56 -11.71
C ARG A 34 -9.41 -5.80 -11.80
N ILE A 35 -8.74 -5.05 -12.66
CA ILE A 35 -7.31 -5.19 -12.89
C ILE A 35 -6.63 -3.86 -12.60
N LEU A 36 -5.56 -3.90 -11.81
CA LEU A 36 -4.77 -2.72 -11.53
C LEU A 36 -3.80 -2.46 -12.68
N PRO A 37 -3.86 -1.28 -13.30
CA PRO A 37 -2.89 -0.95 -14.36
C PRO A 37 -1.48 -0.82 -13.79
N GLY A 38 -0.49 -1.00 -14.66
CA GLY A 38 0.90 -0.90 -14.24
C GLY A 38 1.41 0.52 -14.11
N GLU A 39 0.62 1.52 -14.45
CA GLU A 39 1.05 2.91 -14.49
C GLU A 39 0.70 3.63 -13.21
N ASP A 40 1.67 4.31 -12.62
CA ASP A 40 1.42 5.11 -11.43
C ASP A 40 0.50 6.29 -11.73
N ALA A 41 0.47 6.75 -12.96
CA ALA A 41 -0.35 7.89 -13.34
C ALA A 41 -1.83 7.54 -13.54
N ALA A 42 -2.18 6.27 -13.46
CA ALA A 42 -3.57 5.86 -13.64
C ALA A 42 -4.46 6.53 -12.61
N ASP A 43 -5.58 7.06 -13.07
CA ASP A 43 -6.53 7.77 -12.22
C ASP A 43 -7.39 6.76 -11.46
N LEU A 44 -7.52 6.96 -10.16
CA LEU A 44 -8.26 6.01 -9.32
C LEU A 44 -9.72 5.91 -9.71
N ARG A 45 -10.32 7.01 -10.16
CA ARG A 45 -11.71 6.98 -10.60
C ARG A 45 -11.88 6.12 -11.84
N ASP A 46 -10.92 6.23 -12.76
CA ASP A 46 -10.98 5.48 -14.01
C ASP A 46 -10.90 4.00 -13.77
N ILE A 47 -10.12 3.58 -12.79
CA ILE A 47 -9.94 2.16 -12.52
C ILE A 47 -10.91 1.64 -11.47
N GLY A 48 -11.73 2.53 -10.88
CA GLY A 48 -12.74 2.13 -9.91
C GLY A 48 -12.20 1.84 -8.52
N PHE A 49 -11.05 2.41 -8.16
CA PHE A 49 -10.50 2.25 -6.84
C PHE A 49 -11.07 3.35 -5.93
N ARG A 50 -11.83 2.96 -4.94
CA ARG A 50 -12.57 3.89 -4.08
C ARG A 50 -12.05 3.88 -2.66
N SER A 51 -12.64 4.72 -1.81
CA SER A 51 -12.25 4.81 -0.41
C SER A 51 -12.35 3.48 0.30
N LEU A 52 -13.38 2.71 0.00
CA LEU A 52 -13.55 1.39 0.61
C LEU A 52 -12.40 0.46 0.22
N ASP A 53 -11.97 0.55 -1.02
CA ASP A 53 -10.83 -0.24 -1.51
C ASP A 53 -9.55 0.19 -0.83
N PHE A 54 -9.41 1.48 -0.59
CA PHE A 54 -8.25 1.99 0.12
C PHE A 54 -8.21 1.43 1.55
N SER A 55 -9.36 1.39 2.21
CA SER A 55 -9.43 0.80 3.56
C SER A 55 -9.01 -0.66 3.54
N GLU A 56 -9.46 -1.40 2.53
CA GLU A 56 -9.09 -2.79 2.38
C GLU A 56 -7.59 -2.94 2.17
N LEU A 57 -7.03 -2.09 1.32
CA LEU A 57 -5.59 -2.09 1.09
C LEU A 57 -4.83 -1.79 2.39
N ALA A 58 -5.29 -0.81 3.13
CA ALA A 58 -4.63 -0.44 4.37
C ALA A 58 -4.61 -1.59 5.37
N LEU A 59 -5.71 -2.33 5.46
CA LEU A 59 -5.78 -3.49 6.34
C LEU A 59 -4.77 -4.55 5.93
N ARG A 60 -4.61 -4.78 4.64
CA ARG A 60 -3.64 -5.77 4.15
C ARG A 60 -2.22 -5.33 4.44
N VAL A 61 -1.93 -4.04 4.30
CA VAL A 61 -0.61 -3.52 4.62
C VAL A 61 -0.35 -3.66 6.13
N GLU A 62 -1.35 -3.34 6.95
CA GLU A 62 -1.21 -3.48 8.40
C GLU A 62 -0.90 -4.92 8.80
N ASP A 63 -1.57 -5.87 8.15
CA ASP A 63 -1.32 -7.29 8.43
C ASP A 63 0.14 -7.67 8.15
N GLU A 64 0.68 -7.18 7.05
CA GLU A 64 2.06 -7.50 6.69
C GLU A 64 3.06 -6.74 7.55
N LEU A 65 2.71 -5.52 7.91
CA LEU A 65 3.56 -4.68 8.73
C LEU A 65 3.58 -5.16 10.19
N GLY A 66 2.47 -5.73 10.63
CA GLY A 66 2.33 -6.14 12.02
C GLY A 66 2.01 -4.98 12.95
N ASP A 67 1.53 -3.88 12.39
CA ASP A 67 1.28 -2.66 13.15
C ASP A 67 0.19 -1.86 12.44
N GLU A 68 -0.44 -0.95 13.16
CA GLU A 68 -1.49 -0.13 12.60
C GLU A 68 -0.91 1.08 11.87
N LEU A 69 -1.60 1.47 10.80
CA LEU A 69 -1.28 2.69 10.09
C LEU A 69 -2.28 3.76 10.50
N ASN A 70 -1.78 4.93 10.83
CA ASN A 70 -2.64 6.07 11.19
C ASN A 70 -2.74 6.99 9.98
N PHE A 71 -3.89 6.96 9.31
CA PHE A 71 -4.09 7.90 8.21
C PHE A 71 -5.08 8.97 8.61
N ASP A 72 -4.92 10.14 8.00
CA ASP A 72 -5.80 11.26 8.25
C ASP A 72 -6.65 11.52 7.00
N ALA A 73 -7.89 11.91 7.22
CA ALA A 73 -8.82 12.16 6.15
C ALA A 73 -8.33 13.25 5.17
N PRO A 74 -7.72 14.35 5.66
CA PRO A 74 -7.22 15.35 4.71
C PRO A 74 -6.20 14.80 3.73
N GLY A 75 -5.33 13.89 4.18
CA GLY A 75 -4.35 13.28 3.29
C GLY A 75 -5.02 12.44 2.21
N LEU A 76 -6.09 11.74 2.57
CA LEU A 76 -6.82 10.92 1.61
C LEU A 76 -7.43 11.74 0.49
N ARG A 77 -7.82 12.96 0.76
CA ARG A 77 -8.47 13.80 -0.24
C ARG A 77 -7.53 14.22 -1.36
N ARG A 78 -6.23 14.13 -1.13
CA ARG A 78 -5.24 14.51 -2.14
C ARG A 78 -4.87 13.38 -3.05
N ILE A 79 -5.36 12.19 -2.77
CA ILE A 79 -5.01 11.00 -3.53
C ILE A 79 -5.90 10.93 -4.77
N ALA A 80 -5.28 10.92 -5.94
CA ALA A 80 -5.98 10.89 -7.21
C ALA A 80 -5.50 9.76 -8.11
N THR A 81 -4.26 9.32 -7.96
CA THR A 81 -3.66 8.32 -8.84
C THR A 81 -3.12 7.14 -8.05
N VAL A 82 -2.79 6.07 -8.77
CA VAL A 82 -2.16 4.89 -8.16
C VAL A 82 -0.88 5.30 -7.45
N GLY A 83 -0.05 6.12 -8.10
CA GLY A 83 1.18 6.60 -7.50
C GLY A 83 0.94 7.34 -6.19
N ASP A 84 -0.13 8.12 -6.14
CA ASP A 84 -0.47 8.85 -4.92
C ASP A 84 -0.77 7.89 -3.77
N VAL A 85 -1.46 6.80 -4.05
CA VAL A 85 -1.75 5.78 -3.03
C VAL A 85 -0.46 5.18 -2.51
N LEU A 86 0.44 4.81 -3.42
CA LEU A 86 1.70 4.20 -3.05
C LEU A 86 2.55 5.16 -2.22
N ASP A 87 2.59 6.43 -2.63
CA ASP A 87 3.34 7.46 -1.90
C ASP A 87 2.76 7.63 -0.49
N PHE A 88 1.44 7.67 -0.40
CA PHE A 88 0.76 7.88 0.87
C PHE A 88 1.08 6.76 1.85
N ILE A 89 0.96 5.52 1.39
CA ILE A 89 1.26 4.36 2.25
C ILE A 89 2.73 4.38 2.67
N GLU A 90 3.62 4.74 1.76
CA GLU A 90 5.04 4.86 2.07
C GLU A 90 5.28 5.88 3.18
N GLN A 91 4.66 7.04 3.05
CA GLN A 91 4.82 8.12 4.02
C GLN A 91 4.29 7.76 5.40
N LEU A 92 3.19 7.03 5.45
CA LEU A 92 2.63 6.60 6.72
C LEU A 92 3.61 5.71 7.48
N GLN A 93 4.40 4.93 6.77
CA GLN A 93 5.34 4.03 7.42
C GLN A 93 6.59 4.73 7.91
N THR A 94 6.91 5.88 7.35
CA THR A 94 8.11 6.62 7.74
C THR A 94 7.83 7.70 8.78
N ALA A 95 6.58 7.95 9.07
CA ALA A 95 6.18 9.03 9.98
C ALA A 95 6.46 8.72 11.44
#